data_1dc3e59a2a38040dec1701470d3a60a6
#
_entry.id   1dc3e59a2a38040dec1701470d3a60a6
#
_cell.length_a   1.000
_cell.length_b   1.000
_cell.length_c   1.000
_cell.angle_alpha   90.00
_cell.angle_beta   90.00
_cell.angle_gamma   90.00
#
_symmetry.space_group_name_H-M   'P 1'
#
loop_
_entity.id
_entity.type
_entity.pdbx_description
1 polymer ?
#
loop_
_entity_poly.entity_id
_entity_poly.type
_entity_poly.pdbx_seq_one_letter_code
_entity_poly.pdbx_strand_id
1 'polypeptide(L)'
;RKQVKMLGIAPFSSMFWFGENSHPKPYDFRPEVHDSDGLQVEIEGGPTIWRPLDVSRDMRLSLFETDKLKGFGLAERDRDFNNFQDLEANYHRRPAVWVEPVSGFGAGSVTLVELSTGEETWDNIVAMWSPKHLPSTPAEPLRVAYNLHWLDQHEPGKLCKVLSSRRGFVMDSDDHLYVIDFSAGEHAAPAKADWVPDIDLHVSSGEAKILDKRVMRNAETGGWRAFFKLDVPEKTNLLELMSELKDGKQVISERWMYQWRR
;
A
#
# COMPACT_ATOMS: atom_id res chain seq x y z
N ARG A 1 -36.59 -8.82 -8.80
CA ARG A 1 -35.26 -9.34 -8.37
C ARG A 1 -34.36 -8.15 -8.09
N LYS A 2 -33.65 -8.12 -6.95
CA LYS A 2 -32.63 -7.07 -6.67
C LYS A 2 -31.40 -7.36 -7.53
N GLN A 3 -30.89 -6.35 -8.23
CA GLN A 3 -29.66 -6.43 -9.01
C GLN A 3 -28.46 -6.41 -8.09
N VAL A 4 -27.49 -7.31 -8.27
CA VAL A 4 -26.19 -7.24 -7.61
C VAL A 4 -25.42 -6.07 -8.20
N LYS A 5 -24.99 -5.13 -7.36
CA LYS A 5 -24.28 -3.92 -7.80
C LYS A 5 -22.75 -4.09 -7.78
N MET A 6 -22.26 -4.93 -6.88
CA MET A 6 -20.84 -5.21 -6.72
C MET A 6 -20.68 -6.70 -6.38
N LEU A 7 -19.68 -7.33 -6.95
CA LEU A 7 -19.28 -8.70 -6.65
C LEU A 7 -17.78 -8.71 -6.35
N GLY A 8 -17.41 -9.26 -5.20
CA GLY A 8 -16.02 -9.53 -4.86
C GLY A 8 -15.61 -10.93 -5.28
N ILE A 9 -14.51 -11.04 -6.01
CA ILE A 9 -13.88 -12.29 -6.44
C ILE A 9 -12.54 -12.42 -5.75
N ALA A 10 -12.17 -13.65 -5.36
CA ALA A 10 -10.98 -13.93 -4.58
C ALA A 10 -10.86 -13.01 -3.33
N PRO A 11 -11.92 -12.89 -2.51
CA PRO A 11 -11.86 -12.05 -1.33
C PRO A 11 -11.00 -12.70 -0.26
N PHE A 12 -10.24 -11.87 0.46
CA PHE A 12 -9.56 -12.26 1.68
C PHE A 12 -9.52 -11.08 2.64
N SER A 13 -9.46 -11.38 3.92
CA SER A 13 -9.43 -10.42 5.00
C SER A 13 -8.11 -10.44 5.75
N SER A 14 -7.86 -9.37 6.48
CA SER A 14 -6.72 -9.19 7.35
C SER A 14 -7.09 -8.22 8.46
N MET A 15 -6.22 -8.11 9.45
CA MET A 15 -6.37 -7.16 10.55
C MET A 15 -5.27 -6.09 10.47
N PHE A 16 -5.67 -4.83 10.69
CA PHE A 16 -4.76 -3.71 10.90
C PHE A 16 -5.31 -2.83 12.03
N TRP A 17 -4.64 -2.82 13.16
CA TRP A 17 -5.06 -2.01 14.32
C TRP A 17 -4.26 -0.71 14.45
N PHE A 18 -2.95 -0.77 14.36
CA PHE A 18 -2.05 0.36 14.18
C PHE A 18 -0.69 -0.12 13.67
N GLY A 19 0.06 0.77 13.03
CA GLY A 19 1.37 0.52 12.47
C GLY A 19 2.12 1.83 12.18
N GLU A 20 3.12 1.81 11.33
CA GLU A 20 4.07 2.89 11.06
C GLU A 20 3.44 4.25 10.70
N ASN A 21 2.25 4.24 10.06
CA ASN A 21 1.53 5.45 9.64
C ASN A 21 0.52 5.95 10.66
N SER A 22 0.37 5.26 11.79
CA SER A 22 -0.57 5.59 12.86
C SER A 22 0.16 5.79 14.18
N HIS A 23 -0.48 6.44 15.13
CA HIS A 23 0.10 6.57 16.46
C HIS A 23 -0.16 5.30 17.26
N PRO A 24 0.83 4.77 17.99
CA PRO A 24 0.66 3.69 18.94
C PRO A 24 -0.47 4.02 19.92
N LYS A 25 -1.20 3.00 20.35
CA LYS A 25 -2.20 3.17 21.41
C LYS A 25 -1.50 3.47 22.75
N PRO A 26 -1.90 4.48 23.51
CA PRO A 26 -1.18 4.89 24.71
C PRO A 26 -1.09 3.82 25.81
N TYR A 27 -1.95 2.82 25.76
CA TYR A 27 -2.04 1.69 26.70
C TYR A 27 -1.45 0.40 26.16
N ASP A 28 -0.94 0.38 24.92
CA ASP A 28 -0.31 -0.78 24.31
C ASP A 28 1.20 -0.63 24.34
N PHE A 29 1.91 -1.69 24.72
CA PHE A 29 3.37 -1.69 24.77
C PHE A 29 3.99 -1.98 23.42
N ARG A 30 3.21 -2.53 22.48
CA ARG A 30 3.65 -2.93 21.15
C ARG A 30 3.75 -1.69 20.25
N PRO A 31 4.81 -1.56 19.45
CA PRO A 31 4.91 -0.47 18.47
C PRO A 31 3.87 -0.61 17.35
N GLU A 32 3.60 -1.84 16.90
CA GLU A 32 2.71 -2.14 15.78
C GLU A 32 1.88 -3.41 16.06
N VAL A 33 0.64 -3.43 15.55
CA VAL A 33 -0.27 -4.57 15.66
C VAL A 33 -1.07 -4.71 14.37
N HIS A 34 -0.67 -5.65 13.50
CA HIS A 34 -1.35 -5.94 12.24
C HIS A 34 -0.92 -7.30 11.67
N ASP A 35 -1.80 -7.91 10.88
CA ASP A 35 -1.52 -9.14 10.11
C ASP A 35 -0.99 -8.84 8.70
N SER A 36 -1.18 -7.61 8.23
CA SER A 36 -0.67 -7.10 6.96
C SER A 36 -0.40 -5.62 7.09
N ASP A 37 0.66 -5.13 6.48
CA ASP A 37 1.03 -3.71 6.47
C ASP A 37 0.64 -3.00 5.18
N GLY A 38 0.31 -3.72 4.10
CA GLY A 38 -0.08 -3.11 2.85
C GLY A 38 -0.73 -4.02 1.81
N LEU A 39 -1.36 -3.36 0.84
CA LEU A 39 -1.86 -3.98 -0.39
C LEU A 39 -0.84 -3.77 -1.51
N GLN A 40 -0.46 -4.87 -2.17
CA GLN A 40 0.29 -4.83 -3.43
C GLN A 40 -0.64 -5.13 -4.61
N VAL A 41 -0.49 -4.37 -5.72
CA VAL A 41 -1.20 -4.60 -6.97
C VAL A 41 -0.22 -4.52 -8.13
N GLU A 42 -0.20 -5.53 -8.99
CA GLU A 42 0.59 -5.53 -10.22
C GLU A 42 -0.31 -5.45 -11.44
N ILE A 43 0.04 -4.55 -12.36
CA ILE A 43 -0.66 -4.30 -13.62
C ILE A 43 0.29 -4.59 -14.77
N GLU A 44 -0.12 -5.42 -15.73
CA GLU A 44 0.69 -5.75 -16.89
C GLU A 44 0.95 -4.50 -17.76
N GLY A 45 2.23 -4.18 -17.96
CA GLY A 45 2.64 -2.97 -18.68
C GLY A 45 2.35 -1.66 -17.94
N GLY A 46 1.91 -1.73 -16.69
CA GLY A 46 1.60 -0.63 -15.80
C GLY A 46 2.47 -0.62 -14.55
N PRO A 47 2.06 0.13 -13.52
CA PRO A 47 2.80 0.22 -12.27
C PRO A 47 2.62 -1.04 -11.42
N THR A 48 3.62 -1.31 -10.59
CA THR A 48 3.47 -2.11 -9.38
C THR A 48 3.15 -1.16 -8.25
N ILE A 49 1.99 -1.29 -7.64
CA ILE A 49 1.48 -0.38 -6.60
C ILE A 49 1.73 -1.00 -5.23
N TRP A 50 2.18 -0.18 -4.30
CA TRP A 50 2.16 -0.45 -2.88
C TRP A 50 1.28 0.56 -2.16
N ARG A 51 0.25 0.09 -1.48
CA ARG A 51 -0.70 0.88 -0.72
C ARG A 51 -0.60 0.48 0.76
N PRO A 52 0.19 1.22 1.58
CA PRO A 52 0.24 0.98 3.02
C PRO A 52 -1.15 1.06 3.64
N LEU A 53 -1.46 0.17 4.56
CA LEU A 53 -2.68 0.24 5.35
C LEU A 53 -2.58 1.35 6.40
N ASP A 54 -3.73 1.82 6.84
CA ASP A 54 -3.81 2.83 7.89
C ASP A 54 -5.11 2.69 8.68
N VAL A 55 -5.10 3.17 9.91
CA VAL A 55 -6.29 3.23 10.75
C VAL A 55 -7.27 4.26 10.18
N SER A 56 -8.51 3.84 10.01
CA SER A 56 -9.57 4.74 9.61
C SER A 56 -10.62 4.88 10.72
N ARG A 57 -11.14 6.11 10.89
CA ARG A 57 -12.31 6.33 11.75
C ARG A 57 -13.59 5.87 11.07
N ASP A 58 -13.63 6.00 9.74
CA ASP A 58 -14.76 5.64 8.90
C ASP A 58 -14.33 4.58 7.89
N MET A 59 -15.30 3.89 7.30
CA MET A 59 -15.03 2.98 6.20
C MET A 59 -14.36 3.71 5.05
N ARG A 60 -13.24 3.17 4.57
CA ARG A 60 -12.58 3.59 3.33
C ARG A 60 -12.79 2.53 2.27
N LEU A 61 -12.97 3.01 1.05
CA LEU A 61 -13.03 2.18 -0.15
C LEU A 61 -12.04 2.75 -1.16
N SER A 62 -11.00 1.97 -1.49
CA SER A 62 -10.03 2.33 -2.53
C SER A 62 -10.18 1.39 -3.71
N LEU A 63 -10.22 1.94 -4.94
CA LEU A 63 -10.42 1.21 -6.18
C LEU A 63 -9.21 1.40 -7.09
N PHE A 64 -8.54 0.31 -7.44
CA PHE A 64 -7.41 0.30 -8.37
C PHE A 64 -7.89 -0.29 -9.69
N GLU A 65 -8.35 0.58 -10.58
CA GLU A 65 -8.96 0.16 -11.86
C GLU A 65 -7.90 -0.31 -12.85
N THR A 66 -8.18 -1.44 -13.49
CA THR A 66 -7.37 -1.98 -14.59
C THR A 66 -8.16 -2.96 -15.44
N ASP A 67 -7.73 -3.16 -16.68
CA ASP A 67 -8.17 -4.25 -17.58
C ASP A 67 -7.08 -5.32 -17.76
N LYS A 68 -5.93 -5.16 -17.10
CA LYS A 68 -4.73 -5.98 -17.22
C LYS A 68 -4.14 -6.35 -15.86
N LEU A 69 -4.98 -6.86 -14.97
CA LEU A 69 -4.53 -7.30 -13.65
C LEU A 69 -3.56 -8.47 -13.79
N LYS A 70 -2.34 -8.30 -13.30
CA LYS A 70 -1.35 -9.37 -13.18
C LYS A 70 -1.45 -10.10 -11.84
N GLY A 71 -1.81 -9.37 -10.77
CA GLY A 71 -2.05 -9.94 -9.46
C GLY A 71 -2.25 -8.89 -8.38
N PHE A 72 -2.74 -9.35 -7.21
CA PHE A 72 -2.88 -8.50 -6.02
C PHE A 72 -2.80 -9.33 -4.74
N GLY A 73 -2.41 -8.68 -3.65
CA GLY A 73 -2.31 -9.37 -2.37
C GLY A 73 -2.14 -8.43 -1.19
N LEU A 74 -2.50 -8.91 -0.01
CA LEU A 74 -2.14 -8.29 1.26
C LEU A 74 -0.84 -8.92 1.74
N ALA A 75 0.11 -8.09 2.13
CA ALA A 75 1.42 -8.51 2.56
C ALA A 75 1.77 -7.94 3.94
N GLU A 76 2.50 -8.74 4.71
CA GLU A 76 3.25 -8.30 5.87
C GLU A 76 4.72 -8.19 5.45
N ARG A 77 5.22 -6.96 5.31
CA ARG A 77 6.60 -6.68 4.87
C ARG A 77 7.53 -6.45 6.04
N ASP A 78 7.00 -5.93 7.15
CA ASP A 78 7.76 -5.81 8.37
C ASP A 78 7.91 -7.20 9.02
N ARG A 79 9.16 -7.64 9.16
CA ARG A 79 9.52 -8.93 9.73
C ARG A 79 10.39 -8.79 10.98
N ASP A 80 10.61 -7.55 11.45
CA ASP A 80 11.39 -7.34 12.66
C ASP A 80 10.51 -7.53 13.90
N PHE A 81 10.83 -8.55 14.69
CA PHE A 81 10.15 -8.79 15.95
C PHE A 81 10.12 -7.55 16.87
N ASN A 82 11.15 -6.70 16.80
CA ASN A 82 11.21 -5.51 17.66
C ASN A 82 10.11 -4.50 17.37
N ASN A 83 9.53 -4.52 16.17
CA ASN A 83 8.42 -3.64 15.82
C ASN A 83 7.07 -4.14 16.36
N PHE A 84 6.95 -5.42 16.70
CA PHE A 84 5.71 -6.01 17.22
C PHE A 84 5.78 -6.36 18.71
N GLN A 85 6.89 -6.91 19.17
CA GLN A 85 7.10 -7.34 20.56
C GLN A 85 6.06 -8.37 21.08
N ASP A 86 5.39 -9.09 20.17
CA ASP A 86 4.31 -10.02 20.48
C ASP A 86 4.75 -11.47 20.30
N LEU A 87 4.84 -12.20 21.41
CA LEU A 87 5.23 -13.62 21.43
C LEU A 87 4.03 -14.56 21.26
N GLU A 88 2.80 -14.07 21.39
CA GLU A 88 1.59 -14.89 21.29
C GLU A 88 1.05 -14.84 19.84
N ALA A 89 0.77 -13.66 19.31
CA ALA A 89 0.21 -13.49 17.97
C ALA A 89 1.26 -13.66 16.85
N ASN A 90 2.56 -13.40 17.13
CA ASN A 90 3.66 -13.57 16.19
C ASN A 90 3.42 -12.81 14.85
N TYR A 91 2.97 -11.57 14.89
CA TYR A 91 2.61 -10.77 13.72
C TYR A 91 3.73 -10.71 12.67
N HIS A 92 4.99 -10.58 13.08
CA HIS A 92 6.16 -10.59 12.20
C HIS A 92 6.33 -11.87 11.35
N ARG A 93 5.51 -12.92 11.60
CA ARG A 93 5.53 -14.21 10.88
C ARG A 93 4.26 -14.45 10.06
N ARG A 94 3.34 -13.51 10.01
CA ARG A 94 2.10 -13.66 9.23
C ARG A 94 2.42 -13.78 7.74
N PRO A 95 1.81 -14.76 7.03
CA PRO A 95 2.07 -14.93 5.61
C PRO A 95 1.41 -13.82 4.77
N ALA A 96 2.04 -13.48 3.67
CA ALA A 96 1.40 -12.75 2.59
C ALA A 96 0.48 -13.66 1.78
N VAL A 97 -0.62 -13.14 1.27
CA VAL A 97 -1.52 -13.81 0.33
C VAL A 97 -1.48 -13.09 -1.00
N TRP A 98 -1.21 -13.83 -2.09
CA TRP A 98 -1.17 -13.31 -3.43
C TRP A 98 -2.15 -14.04 -4.34
N VAL A 99 -3.00 -13.29 -5.02
CA VAL A 99 -3.93 -13.78 -6.06
C VAL A 99 -3.30 -13.55 -7.42
N GLU A 100 -3.08 -14.62 -8.16
CA GLU A 100 -2.60 -14.61 -9.54
C GLU A 100 -3.75 -14.98 -10.48
N PRO A 101 -4.27 -14.05 -11.30
CA PRO A 101 -5.29 -14.35 -12.29
C PRO A 101 -4.84 -15.37 -13.31
N VAL A 102 -5.69 -16.38 -13.57
CA VAL A 102 -5.48 -17.36 -14.65
C VAL A 102 -6.45 -17.07 -15.80
N SER A 103 -7.73 -16.82 -15.51
CA SER A 103 -8.73 -16.46 -16.52
C SER A 103 -9.93 -15.75 -15.91
N GLY A 104 -10.66 -14.98 -16.72
CA GLY A 104 -11.91 -14.34 -16.33
C GLY A 104 -11.75 -13.01 -15.59
N PHE A 105 -10.55 -12.51 -15.42
CA PHE A 105 -10.24 -11.20 -14.87
C PHE A 105 -10.12 -10.20 -16.03
N GLY A 106 -11.23 -9.63 -16.46
CA GLY A 106 -11.25 -8.59 -17.49
C GLY A 106 -11.08 -7.18 -16.89
N ALA A 107 -11.81 -6.20 -17.45
CA ALA A 107 -11.86 -4.86 -16.85
C ALA A 107 -12.57 -4.88 -15.50
N GLY A 108 -11.97 -4.21 -14.52
CA GLY A 108 -12.48 -4.16 -13.14
C GLY A 108 -11.57 -3.36 -12.23
N SER A 109 -11.64 -3.63 -10.95
CA SER A 109 -10.78 -3.00 -9.95
C SER A 109 -10.37 -3.98 -8.85
N VAL A 110 -9.13 -3.87 -8.39
CA VAL A 110 -8.79 -4.34 -7.06
C VAL A 110 -9.44 -3.38 -6.07
N THR A 111 -10.26 -3.91 -5.19
CA THR A 111 -11.00 -3.14 -4.20
C THR A 111 -10.41 -3.42 -2.83
N LEU A 112 -9.95 -2.36 -2.16
CA LEU A 112 -9.50 -2.39 -0.78
C LEU A 112 -10.57 -1.73 0.09
N VAL A 113 -11.03 -2.45 1.11
CA VAL A 113 -11.94 -1.95 2.14
C VAL A 113 -11.18 -1.90 3.46
N GLU A 114 -11.14 -0.73 4.08
CA GLU A 114 -10.56 -0.50 5.39
C GLU A 114 -11.68 -0.04 6.33
N LEU A 115 -11.97 -0.83 7.35
CA LEU A 115 -13.00 -0.54 8.35
C LEU A 115 -12.36 -0.02 9.64
N SER A 116 -13.10 0.78 10.38
CA SER A 116 -12.71 1.12 11.75
C SER A 116 -12.80 -0.13 12.63
N THR A 117 -11.82 -0.33 13.50
CA THR A 117 -11.85 -1.37 14.53
C THR A 117 -11.53 -0.79 15.90
N GLY A 118 -12.17 -1.36 16.91
CA GLY A 118 -11.91 -1.03 18.31
C GLY A 118 -10.91 -1.96 18.98
N GLU A 119 -10.59 -3.09 18.34
CA GLU A 119 -9.74 -4.14 18.89
C GLU A 119 -9.05 -4.96 17.81
N GLU A 120 -7.97 -5.64 18.18
CA GLU A 120 -7.10 -6.40 17.27
C GLU A 120 -7.69 -7.73 16.80
N THR A 121 -8.76 -8.21 17.43
CA THR A 121 -9.36 -9.52 17.11
C THR A 121 -10.30 -9.49 15.90
N TRP A 122 -10.56 -8.30 15.34
CA TRP A 122 -11.49 -8.14 14.23
C TRP A 122 -10.76 -7.88 12.91
N ASP A 123 -10.96 -8.77 11.96
CA ASP A 123 -10.54 -8.53 10.58
C ASP A 123 -11.27 -7.31 10.03
N ASN A 124 -10.53 -6.23 9.86
CA ASN A 124 -11.08 -4.94 9.41
C ASN A 124 -10.58 -4.51 8.03
N ILE A 125 -9.76 -5.32 7.41
CA ILE A 125 -9.23 -5.11 6.06
C ILE A 125 -9.79 -6.18 5.14
N VAL A 126 -10.28 -5.78 3.96
CA VAL A 126 -10.69 -6.74 2.91
C VAL A 126 -10.13 -6.30 1.58
N ALA A 127 -9.49 -7.22 0.86
CA ALA A 127 -9.10 -7.03 -0.52
C ALA A 127 -9.83 -8.03 -1.42
N MET A 128 -10.23 -7.58 -2.61
CA MET A 128 -10.95 -8.41 -3.59
C MET A 128 -10.84 -7.83 -4.99
N TRP A 129 -11.04 -8.64 -6.00
CA TRP A 129 -11.29 -8.18 -7.36
C TRP A 129 -12.77 -7.92 -7.60
N SER A 130 -13.12 -6.76 -8.15
CA SER A 130 -14.48 -6.38 -8.52
C SER A 130 -14.58 -6.18 -10.02
N PRO A 131 -15.26 -7.07 -10.78
CA PRO A 131 -15.42 -6.91 -12.22
C PRO A 131 -16.28 -5.68 -12.53
N LYS A 132 -15.89 -4.91 -13.56
CA LYS A 132 -16.62 -3.73 -14.02
C LYS A 132 -18.01 -4.08 -14.58
N HIS A 133 -18.14 -5.24 -15.21
CA HIS A 133 -19.37 -5.71 -15.79
C HIS A 133 -19.76 -7.07 -15.20
N LEU A 134 -20.98 -7.17 -14.70
CA LEU A 134 -21.54 -8.41 -14.23
C LEU A 134 -22.49 -8.98 -15.30
N PRO A 135 -22.56 -10.32 -15.47
CA PRO A 135 -23.52 -10.94 -16.36
C PRO A 135 -24.93 -10.48 -16.08
N SER A 136 -25.65 -10.08 -17.10
CA SER A 136 -27.04 -9.57 -16.96
C SER A 136 -28.07 -10.68 -16.86
N THR A 137 -27.72 -11.90 -17.27
CA THR A 137 -28.61 -13.06 -17.31
C THR A 137 -27.96 -14.29 -16.68
N PRO A 138 -28.76 -15.24 -16.14
CA PRO A 138 -28.24 -16.53 -15.67
C PRO A 138 -27.65 -17.41 -16.78
N ALA A 139 -27.92 -17.11 -18.04
CA ALA A 139 -27.40 -17.85 -19.19
C ALA A 139 -25.91 -17.54 -19.48
N GLU A 140 -25.40 -16.44 -18.90
CA GLU A 140 -24.01 -16.01 -19.06
C GLU A 140 -23.29 -16.15 -17.71
N PRO A 141 -22.80 -17.35 -17.33
CA PRO A 141 -22.12 -17.52 -16.05
C PRO A 141 -20.78 -16.82 -16.08
N LEU A 142 -20.48 -16.05 -15.01
CA LEU A 142 -19.15 -15.54 -14.74
C LEU A 142 -18.24 -16.72 -14.35
N ARG A 143 -17.21 -16.96 -15.12
CA ARG A 143 -16.21 -17.98 -14.84
C ARG A 143 -14.86 -17.30 -14.60
N VAL A 144 -14.26 -17.58 -13.46
CA VAL A 144 -12.94 -17.07 -13.07
C VAL A 144 -12.07 -18.21 -12.58
N ALA A 145 -10.79 -18.13 -12.89
CA ALA A 145 -9.79 -19.02 -12.33
C ALA A 145 -8.57 -18.21 -11.88
N TYR A 146 -8.02 -18.56 -10.76
CA TYR A 146 -6.83 -17.92 -10.17
C TYR A 146 -6.06 -18.92 -9.32
N ASN A 147 -4.76 -18.65 -9.17
CA ASN A 147 -3.92 -19.31 -8.20
C ASN A 147 -3.87 -18.45 -6.93
N LEU A 148 -3.84 -19.10 -5.77
CA LEU A 148 -3.63 -18.48 -4.48
C LEU A 148 -2.27 -18.91 -3.94
N HIS A 149 -1.40 -17.94 -3.71
CA HIS A 149 -0.06 -18.19 -3.20
C HIS A 149 0.03 -17.68 -1.76
N TRP A 150 0.52 -18.53 -0.87
CA TRP A 150 0.89 -18.18 0.49
C TRP A 150 2.40 -18.04 0.54
N LEU A 151 2.86 -16.85 0.84
CA LEU A 151 4.27 -16.45 0.69
C LEU A 151 4.74 -15.74 1.95
N ASP A 152 6.05 -15.76 2.17
CA ASP A 152 6.63 -14.81 3.13
C ASP A 152 6.51 -13.38 2.59
N GLN A 153 6.86 -13.19 1.32
CA GLN A 153 6.73 -11.92 0.59
C GLN A 153 6.52 -12.19 -0.90
N HIS A 154 5.83 -11.28 -1.58
CA HIS A 154 5.80 -11.20 -3.03
C HIS A 154 6.73 -10.09 -3.51
N GLU A 155 7.70 -10.44 -4.34
CA GLU A 155 8.72 -9.49 -4.80
C GLU A 155 8.26 -8.75 -6.06
N PRO A 156 8.44 -7.43 -6.15
CA PRO A 156 8.06 -6.62 -7.31
C PRO A 156 9.07 -6.73 -8.48
N GLY A 157 9.78 -7.84 -8.57
CA GLY A 157 10.80 -8.09 -9.58
C GLY A 157 12.04 -7.22 -9.36
N LYS A 158 12.38 -6.39 -10.37
CA LYS A 158 13.60 -5.56 -10.37
C LYS A 158 13.45 -4.20 -9.70
N LEU A 159 12.24 -3.83 -9.35
CA LEU A 159 11.93 -2.51 -8.80
C LEU A 159 12.46 -2.35 -7.36
N CYS A 160 12.78 -1.13 -7.00
CA CYS A 160 12.99 -0.76 -5.60
C CYS A 160 11.67 -0.93 -4.85
N LYS A 161 11.61 -1.88 -3.93
CA LYS A 161 10.42 -2.20 -3.13
C LYS A 161 10.28 -1.18 -2.01
N VAL A 162 9.06 -0.72 -1.74
CA VAL A 162 8.77 0.04 -0.51
C VAL A 162 8.98 -0.89 0.69
N LEU A 163 9.89 -0.52 1.57
CA LEU A 163 10.20 -1.29 2.79
C LEU A 163 9.37 -0.81 3.96
N SER A 164 9.22 0.51 4.08
CA SER A 164 8.46 1.12 5.16
C SER A 164 7.94 2.50 4.74
N SER A 165 6.92 2.97 5.44
CA SER A 165 6.28 4.25 5.17
C SER A 165 5.79 4.84 6.49
N ARG A 166 6.27 6.03 6.82
CA ARG A 166 5.97 6.71 8.08
C ARG A 166 5.47 8.11 7.83
N ARG A 167 4.58 8.56 8.70
CA ARG A 167 4.11 9.95 8.70
C ARG A 167 4.27 10.59 10.07
N GLY A 168 4.43 11.89 10.07
CA GLY A 168 4.50 12.72 11.27
C GLY A 168 4.21 14.16 10.93
N PHE A 169 4.58 15.05 11.86
CA PHE A 169 4.50 16.49 11.69
C PHE A 169 5.91 17.09 11.74
N VAL A 170 6.07 18.23 11.09
CA VAL A 170 7.27 19.04 11.24
C VAL A 170 7.21 19.69 12.63
N MET A 171 8.33 19.71 13.33
CA MET A 171 8.40 20.33 14.66
C MET A 171 8.01 21.82 14.57
N ASP A 172 7.17 22.25 15.51
CA ASP A 172 6.62 23.61 15.60
C ASP A 172 5.81 24.06 14.37
N SER A 173 5.24 23.11 13.63
CA SER A 173 4.39 23.35 12.45
C SER A 173 3.30 22.29 12.35
N ASP A 174 2.20 22.63 11.69
CA ASP A 174 1.14 21.68 11.31
C ASP A 174 1.42 20.98 9.97
N ASP A 175 2.60 21.20 9.38
CA ASP A 175 3.00 20.60 8.13
C ASP A 175 3.19 19.09 8.29
N HIS A 176 2.64 18.33 7.35
CA HIS A 176 2.77 16.88 7.34
C HIS A 176 4.13 16.48 6.78
N LEU A 177 4.80 15.55 7.45
CA LEU A 177 6.03 14.92 7.01
C LEU A 177 5.77 13.46 6.66
N TYR A 178 6.22 13.04 5.48
CA TYR A 178 6.22 11.65 5.03
C TYR A 178 7.64 11.18 4.79
N VAL A 179 7.90 9.94 5.20
CA VAL A 179 9.18 9.26 5.01
C VAL A 179 8.91 7.88 4.44
N ILE A 180 9.51 7.57 3.30
CA ILE A 180 9.35 6.29 2.60
C ILE A 180 10.73 5.69 2.38
N ASP A 181 10.95 4.49 2.90
CA ASP A 181 12.15 3.72 2.65
C ASP A 181 11.92 2.73 1.51
N PHE A 182 12.83 2.74 0.55
CA PHE A 182 12.85 1.83 -0.59
C PHE A 182 14.07 0.94 -0.53
N SER A 183 13.92 -0.32 -0.93
CA SER A 183 15.06 -1.20 -1.19
C SER A 183 15.91 -0.67 -2.34
N ALA A 184 17.10 -1.17 -2.45
CA ALA A 184 17.98 -0.81 -3.56
C ALA A 184 17.52 -1.38 -4.92
N GLY A 185 16.75 -2.48 -4.94
CA GLY A 185 16.40 -3.19 -6.16
C GLY A 185 17.62 -3.60 -6.98
N GLU A 186 17.51 -3.59 -8.30
CA GLU A 186 18.67 -3.77 -9.19
C GLU A 186 19.57 -2.52 -9.27
N HIS A 187 19.15 -1.41 -8.66
CA HIS A 187 19.88 -0.14 -8.59
C HIS A 187 20.73 -0.03 -7.32
N ALA A 188 21.04 -1.17 -6.67
CA ALA A 188 21.94 -1.25 -5.54
C ALA A 188 23.33 -0.71 -5.92
N ALA A 189 23.64 0.48 -5.43
CA ALA A 189 24.93 1.13 -5.60
C ALA A 189 25.42 1.16 -7.06
N PRO A 190 24.95 2.09 -7.88
CA PRO A 190 25.59 2.34 -9.16
C PRO A 190 27.05 2.69 -8.91
N ALA A 191 27.89 2.44 -9.92
CA ALA A 191 29.33 2.72 -9.89
C ALA A 191 29.68 4.22 -9.64
N LYS A 192 28.66 5.10 -9.57
CA LYS A 192 28.82 6.51 -9.21
C LYS A 192 28.38 6.72 -7.76
N ALA A 193 29.32 6.98 -6.88
CA ALA A 193 29.11 7.15 -5.44
C ALA A 193 28.09 8.27 -5.08
N ASP A 194 27.85 9.22 -5.97
CA ASP A 194 27.05 10.42 -5.76
C ASP A 194 25.68 10.39 -6.47
N TRP A 195 25.32 9.29 -7.15
CA TRP A 195 24.02 9.20 -7.80
C TRP A 195 22.90 8.94 -6.79
N VAL A 196 21.81 9.68 -6.95
CA VAL A 196 20.59 9.57 -6.15
C VAL A 196 19.40 9.63 -7.13
N PRO A 197 18.39 8.76 -7.02
CA PRO A 197 17.21 8.84 -7.87
C PRO A 197 16.39 10.10 -7.60
N ASP A 198 15.63 10.53 -8.59
CA ASP A 198 14.62 11.57 -8.42
C ASP A 198 13.35 11.02 -7.78
N ILE A 199 12.65 11.87 -7.04
CA ILE A 199 11.30 11.56 -6.54
C ILE A 199 10.26 12.22 -7.42
N ASP A 200 9.37 11.41 -8.01
CA ASP A 200 8.14 11.88 -8.65
C ASP A 200 7.00 11.81 -7.61
N LEU A 201 6.46 12.97 -7.23
CA LEU A 201 5.45 13.10 -6.18
C LEU A 201 4.24 13.82 -6.75
N HIS A 202 3.07 13.18 -6.64
CA HIS A 202 1.77 13.73 -7.02
C HIS A 202 0.85 13.83 -5.81
N VAL A 203 0.12 14.94 -5.74
CA VAL A 203 -0.90 15.21 -4.73
C VAL A 203 -2.20 15.55 -5.45
N SER A 204 -3.30 14.87 -5.14
CA SER A 204 -4.57 14.96 -5.87
C SER A 204 -5.28 16.30 -5.77
N SER A 205 -4.96 17.12 -4.78
CA SER A 205 -5.53 18.46 -4.60
C SER A 205 -4.48 19.53 -4.85
N GLY A 206 -4.76 20.45 -5.77
CA GLY A 206 -3.92 21.63 -6.03
C GLY A 206 -3.86 22.63 -4.87
N GLU A 207 -4.62 22.43 -3.80
CA GLU A 207 -4.61 23.28 -2.61
C GLU A 207 -3.50 22.92 -1.62
N ALA A 208 -3.14 21.63 -1.53
CA ALA A 208 -1.99 21.20 -0.74
C ALA A 208 -0.69 21.56 -1.46
N LYS A 209 0.29 22.08 -0.73
CA LYS A 209 1.58 22.52 -1.28
C LYS A 209 2.68 21.57 -0.87
N ILE A 210 3.49 21.16 -1.84
CA ILE A 210 4.74 20.46 -1.57
C ILE A 210 5.77 21.52 -1.16
N LEU A 211 6.18 21.51 0.12
CA LEU A 211 7.13 22.46 0.68
C LEU A 211 8.58 22.03 0.44
N ASP A 212 8.82 20.73 0.53
CA ASP A 212 10.13 20.13 0.34
C ASP A 212 9.95 18.68 -0.13
N LYS A 213 10.85 18.20 -0.97
CA LYS A 213 10.96 16.79 -1.34
C LYS A 213 12.40 16.44 -1.69
N ARG A 214 12.88 15.30 -1.22
CA ARG A 214 14.23 14.83 -1.51
C ARG A 214 14.37 13.32 -1.32
N VAL A 215 15.39 12.77 -1.98
CA VAL A 215 15.83 11.40 -1.77
C VAL A 215 17.25 11.41 -1.22
N MET A 216 17.55 10.50 -0.35
CA MET A 216 18.89 10.26 0.16
C MET A 216 19.19 8.78 0.22
N ARG A 217 20.46 8.44 0.20
CA ARG A 217 20.88 7.07 0.43
C ARG A 217 20.60 6.67 1.87
N ASN A 218 19.97 5.53 2.06
CA ASN A 218 19.80 4.92 3.37
C ASN A 218 20.93 3.89 3.57
N ALA A 219 21.95 4.26 4.33
CA ALA A 219 23.11 3.39 4.56
C ALA A 219 22.76 2.14 5.38
N GLU A 220 21.72 2.20 6.23
CA GLU A 220 21.29 1.10 7.09
C GLU A 220 20.63 -0.02 6.27
N THR A 221 19.83 0.34 5.27
CA THR A 221 19.12 -0.64 4.41
C THR A 221 19.85 -0.91 3.10
N GLY A 222 20.84 -0.10 2.75
CA GLY A 222 21.51 -0.11 1.45
C GLY A 222 20.66 0.47 0.32
N GLY A 223 19.46 0.93 0.61
CA GLY A 223 18.48 1.47 -0.34
C GLY A 223 18.38 2.99 -0.32
N TRP A 224 17.16 3.50 -0.50
CA TRP A 224 16.87 4.91 -0.66
C TRP A 224 15.80 5.34 0.35
N ARG A 225 15.95 6.54 0.91
CA ARG A 225 14.93 7.20 1.70
C ARG A 225 14.42 8.41 0.97
N ALA A 226 13.16 8.39 0.56
CA ALA A 226 12.44 9.55 0.09
C ALA A 226 11.73 10.22 1.26
N PHE A 227 11.74 11.53 1.31
CA PHE A 227 10.86 12.27 2.21
C PHE A 227 10.31 13.53 1.56
N PHE A 228 9.13 13.94 2.02
CA PHE A 228 8.50 15.17 1.55
C PHE A 228 7.63 15.78 2.64
N LYS A 229 7.46 17.10 2.54
CA LYS A 229 6.64 17.91 3.44
C LYS A 229 5.47 18.50 2.68
N LEU A 230 4.30 18.48 3.31
CA LEU A 230 3.08 19.04 2.74
C LEU A 230 2.46 20.05 3.70
N ASP A 231 2.18 21.26 3.20
CA ASP A 231 1.23 22.19 3.78
C ASP A 231 -0.16 21.80 3.28
N VAL A 232 -1.03 21.38 4.20
CA VAL A 232 -2.40 20.96 3.90
C VAL A 232 -3.39 21.93 4.51
N PRO A 233 -4.13 22.73 3.70
CA PRO A 233 -5.10 23.68 4.19
C PRO A 233 -6.16 23.04 5.10
N GLU A 234 -6.63 23.75 6.12
CA GLU A 234 -7.62 23.28 7.10
C GLU A 234 -8.92 22.76 6.47
N LYS A 235 -9.34 23.33 5.34
CA LYS A 235 -10.55 22.91 4.60
C LYS A 235 -10.39 21.62 3.82
N THR A 236 -9.16 21.09 3.69
CA THR A 236 -8.89 19.85 2.96
C THR A 236 -9.12 18.66 3.89
N ASN A 237 -10.02 17.76 3.49
CA ASN A 237 -10.39 16.57 4.26
C ASN A 237 -9.81 15.28 3.69
N LEU A 238 -9.41 15.29 2.42
CA LEU A 238 -8.93 14.12 1.69
C LEU A 238 -7.82 14.52 0.72
N LEU A 239 -6.75 13.74 0.69
CA LEU A 239 -5.72 13.78 -0.35
C LEU A 239 -5.37 12.35 -0.76
N GLU A 240 -5.20 12.15 -2.07
CA GLU A 240 -4.49 10.98 -2.59
C GLU A 240 -3.05 11.40 -2.91
N LEU A 241 -2.11 10.69 -2.34
CA LEU A 241 -0.69 10.89 -2.53
C LEU A 241 -0.13 9.74 -3.34
N MET A 242 0.78 10.04 -4.26
CA MET A 242 1.47 9.04 -5.06
C MET A 242 2.94 9.42 -5.18
N SER A 243 3.84 8.47 -4.99
CA SER A 243 5.28 8.69 -5.11
C SER A 243 5.97 7.52 -5.80
N GLU A 244 6.92 7.83 -6.68
CA GLU A 244 7.81 6.87 -7.35
C GLU A 244 9.24 7.41 -7.36
N LEU A 245 10.22 6.50 -7.36
CA LEU A 245 11.61 6.85 -7.66
C LEU A 245 11.86 6.70 -9.16
N LYS A 246 12.64 7.62 -9.72
CA LYS A 246 13.00 7.65 -11.13
C LYS A 246 14.50 7.79 -11.36
N ASP A 247 14.99 7.14 -12.41
CA ASP A 247 16.27 7.42 -13.05
C ASP A 247 15.99 8.08 -14.40
N GLY A 248 16.11 9.39 -14.45
CA GLY A 248 15.68 10.18 -15.58
C GLY A 248 14.17 10.00 -15.87
N LYS A 249 13.85 9.31 -16.97
CA LYS A 249 12.44 9.02 -17.35
C LYS A 249 11.96 7.64 -16.92
N GLN A 250 12.87 6.78 -16.50
CA GLN A 250 12.55 5.42 -16.11
C GLN A 250 12.08 5.37 -14.67
N VAL A 251 10.91 4.77 -14.42
CA VAL A 251 10.46 4.40 -13.09
C VAL A 251 11.27 3.21 -12.61
N ILE A 252 11.85 3.31 -11.43
CA ILE A 252 12.75 2.30 -10.83
C ILE A 252 12.23 1.74 -9.51
N SER A 253 11.09 2.21 -9.03
CA SER A 253 10.47 1.73 -7.79
C SER A 253 9.04 1.29 -7.98
N GLU A 254 8.49 0.63 -6.97
CA GLU A 254 7.05 0.55 -6.78
C GLU A 254 6.45 1.95 -6.70
N ARG A 255 5.18 2.05 -7.08
CA ARG A 255 4.35 3.23 -6.87
C ARG A 255 3.77 3.17 -5.47
N TRP A 256 4.30 3.97 -4.56
CA TRP A 256 3.70 4.18 -3.26
C TRP A 256 2.45 5.04 -3.42
N MET A 257 1.30 4.59 -2.87
CA MET A 257 0.04 5.32 -2.88
C MET A 257 -0.51 5.40 -1.46
N TYR A 258 -0.98 6.56 -1.06
CA TYR A 258 -1.51 6.78 0.28
C TYR A 258 -2.70 7.73 0.26
N GLN A 259 -3.75 7.38 0.99
CA GLN A 259 -4.90 8.25 1.19
C GLN A 259 -4.79 8.93 2.56
N TRP A 260 -4.50 10.22 2.54
CA TRP A 260 -4.54 11.02 3.75
C TRP A 260 -5.95 11.54 4.01
N ARG A 261 -6.38 11.49 5.27
CA ARG A 261 -7.63 12.08 5.78
C ARG A 261 -7.35 12.84 7.06
N ARG A 262 -8.12 13.93 7.25
CA ARG A 262 -8.08 14.76 8.45
C ARG A 262 -8.79 14.09 9.61
#